data_4d0ad9d55e5ddaa05056034f866d7736
#
_entry.id   4d0ad9d55e5ddaa05056034f866d7736
#
_cell.length_a   1.000
_cell.length_b   1.000
_cell.length_c   1.000
_cell.angle_alpha   90.00
_cell.angle_beta   90.00
_cell.angle_gamma   90.00
#
_symmetry.space_group_name_H-M   'P 1'
#
loop_
_entity.id
_entity.type
_entity.pdbx_description
1 polymer ?
#
loop_
_entity_poly.entity_id
_entity_poly.type
_entity_poly.pdbx_seq_one_letter_code
_entity_poly.pdbx_strand_id
1 'polypeptide(L)'
;MDHCLSVRLGAALAIALMLVPAVAGTGAAAEQASVLAWRQNRSSSLTSDSGWLTLAGLFWLKDGDNSFGSEPGNDLVLDNASLAPKAGTFTLSGSQVSFTPAADAGILLNGRAVDSTAPVKLASDAGGEPTELASGALRFFVIERSGRLGVRVRDLKNPRRLQFRGLTYFPIDNKWALRARFVAYQPARRIKIINILGMEEDDVSPGAVVFSQNGREWRLDTVLESPGDETLFIMFADATSGHETYGAGRFLTIPMPVDGVALLDFNKAYNPPCALNDFATCPLPPPQNRLPLRVEAGELKYSGGPEHSF
;
A
#
# COMPACT_ATOMS: atom_id res chain seq x y z
N MET A 1 34.27 -9.55 92.65
CA MET A 1 34.24 -8.08 92.55
C MET A 1 34.66 -7.79 91.09
N ASP A 2 33.71 -7.44 90.26
CA ASP A 2 33.75 -6.44 89.24
C ASP A 2 32.61 -6.65 88.22
N HIS A 3 31.69 -5.72 88.29
CA HIS A 3 30.55 -5.68 87.41
C HIS A 3 30.98 -5.14 86.03
N CYS A 4 30.65 -5.91 84.98
CA CYS A 4 30.77 -5.43 83.60
C CYS A 4 29.39 -5.16 83.03
N LEU A 5 29.07 -3.87 82.87
CA LEU A 5 27.85 -3.37 82.24
C LEU A 5 27.89 -3.63 80.73
N SER A 6 26.95 -4.39 80.20
CA SER A 6 26.79 -4.52 78.74
C SER A 6 25.76 -3.55 78.25
N VAL A 7 26.26 -2.55 77.41
CA VAL A 7 25.45 -1.60 76.68
C VAL A 7 24.94 -2.32 75.40
N ARG A 8 23.63 -2.44 75.24
CA ARG A 8 23.01 -2.91 73.95
C ARG A 8 22.76 -1.69 73.08
N LEU A 9 23.51 -1.60 71.98
CA LEU A 9 23.20 -0.69 70.88
C LEU A 9 22.04 -1.29 70.06
N GLY A 10 20.90 -0.61 70.04
CA GLY A 10 19.82 -0.90 69.12
C GLY A 10 20.10 -0.24 67.76
N ALA A 11 20.30 -1.03 66.70
CA ALA A 11 20.40 -0.55 65.33
C ALA A 11 18.98 -0.38 64.78
N ALA A 12 18.55 0.85 64.57
CA ALA A 12 17.32 1.19 63.84
C ALA A 12 17.57 1.03 62.33
N LEU A 13 16.92 0.04 61.74
CA LEU A 13 16.96 -0.23 60.29
C LEU A 13 15.99 0.75 59.63
N ALA A 14 16.49 1.82 59.00
CA ALA A 14 15.70 2.71 58.15
C ALA A 14 15.48 2.05 56.78
N ILE A 15 14.27 1.58 56.53
CA ILE A 15 13.84 1.07 55.23
C ILE A 15 13.60 2.31 54.32
N ALA A 16 14.56 2.59 53.47
CA ALA A 16 14.39 3.57 52.38
C ALA A 16 13.46 2.98 51.30
N LEU A 17 12.22 3.42 51.24
CA LEU A 17 11.29 3.12 50.18
C LEU A 17 11.77 3.84 48.90
N MET A 18 12.49 3.13 48.03
CA MET A 18 12.82 3.66 46.71
C MET A 18 11.54 3.64 45.88
N LEU A 19 10.97 4.83 45.63
CA LEU A 19 9.98 5.03 44.60
C LEU A 19 10.68 4.76 43.24
N VAL A 20 10.37 3.63 42.61
CA VAL A 20 10.71 3.35 41.20
C VAL A 20 9.77 4.23 40.37
N PRO A 21 10.28 5.21 39.61
CA PRO A 21 9.41 5.98 38.73
C PRO A 21 8.82 5.03 37.68
N ALA A 22 7.50 5.12 37.48
CA ALA A 22 6.76 4.31 36.53
C ALA A 22 7.31 4.50 35.11
N VAL A 23 7.82 3.43 34.48
CA VAL A 23 8.34 3.35 33.12
C VAL A 23 7.18 3.40 32.07
N ALA A 24 6.11 4.12 32.33
CA ALA A 24 5.00 4.26 31.38
C ALA A 24 5.30 5.22 30.21
N GLY A 25 6.33 6.04 30.29
CA GLY A 25 6.65 7.04 29.27
C GLY A 25 7.44 6.52 28.04
N THR A 26 8.18 5.43 28.18
CA THR A 26 9.07 4.93 27.10
C THR A 26 8.32 4.20 25.99
N GLY A 27 7.23 3.51 26.29
CA GLY A 27 6.42 2.79 25.30
C GLY A 27 5.66 3.72 24.36
N ALA A 28 4.97 4.72 24.90
CA ALA A 28 4.19 5.67 24.10
C ALA A 28 5.06 6.53 23.18
N ALA A 29 6.24 6.97 23.67
CA ALA A 29 7.20 7.70 22.84
C ALA A 29 7.78 6.84 21.72
N ALA A 30 8.05 5.57 21.96
CA ALA A 30 8.53 4.63 20.96
C ALA A 30 7.47 4.32 19.89
N GLU A 31 6.20 4.16 20.28
CA GLU A 31 5.08 4.00 19.35
C GLU A 31 4.91 5.24 18.47
N GLN A 32 4.92 6.42 19.05
CA GLN A 32 4.84 7.68 18.30
C GLN A 32 6.02 7.83 17.33
N ALA A 33 7.24 7.52 17.74
CA ALA A 33 8.41 7.54 16.86
C ALA A 33 8.28 6.54 15.71
N SER A 34 7.75 5.35 15.96
CA SER A 34 7.46 4.33 14.94
C SER A 34 6.46 4.81 13.90
N VAL A 35 5.37 5.47 14.32
CA VAL A 35 4.38 6.04 13.40
C VAL A 35 4.99 7.17 12.56
N LEU A 36 5.79 8.06 13.16
CA LEU A 36 6.46 9.15 12.44
C LEU A 36 7.45 8.62 11.39
N ALA A 37 8.26 7.61 11.75
CA ALA A 37 9.16 6.95 10.80
C ALA A 37 8.39 6.27 9.66
N TRP A 38 7.28 5.61 9.97
CA TRP A 38 6.41 5.01 8.95
C TRP A 38 5.84 6.08 8.00
N ARG A 39 5.34 7.23 8.52
CA ARG A 39 4.83 8.34 7.70
C ARG A 39 5.91 8.91 6.76
N GLN A 40 7.15 9.02 7.24
CA GLN A 40 8.27 9.46 6.41
C GLN A 40 8.58 8.45 5.30
N ASN A 41 8.66 7.16 5.62
CA ASN A 41 8.87 6.09 4.64
C ASN A 41 7.73 6.04 3.61
N ARG A 42 6.48 6.24 4.05
CA ARG A 42 5.32 6.33 3.16
C ARG A 42 5.47 7.44 2.13
N SER A 43 5.84 8.66 2.55
CA SER A 43 6.05 9.80 1.66
C SER A 43 7.21 9.55 0.68
N SER A 44 8.31 8.99 1.15
CA SER A 44 9.46 8.63 0.30
C SER A 44 9.11 7.56 -0.73
N SER A 45 8.35 6.54 -0.34
CA SER A 45 7.87 5.49 -1.24
C SER A 45 6.97 6.04 -2.35
N LEU A 46 6.06 6.95 -2.02
CA LEU A 46 5.16 7.57 -3.01
C LEU A 46 5.90 8.37 -4.09
N THR A 47 7.01 9.01 -3.73
CA THR A 47 7.81 9.85 -4.62
C THR A 47 9.01 9.13 -5.23
N SER A 48 9.24 7.85 -4.91
CA SER A 48 10.29 7.05 -5.55
C SER A 48 10.03 6.83 -7.04
N ASP A 49 11.01 6.34 -7.79
CA ASP A 49 10.87 6.06 -9.22
C ASP A 49 9.82 4.98 -9.51
N SER A 50 9.59 4.07 -8.56
CA SER A 50 8.51 3.08 -8.60
C SER A 50 7.24 3.53 -7.87
N GLY A 51 7.20 4.74 -7.32
CA GLY A 51 6.12 5.26 -6.49
C GLY A 51 4.82 5.53 -7.26
N TRP A 52 3.72 5.51 -6.54
CA TRP A 52 2.37 5.67 -7.12
C TRP A 52 2.13 7.06 -7.73
N LEU A 53 2.88 8.08 -7.34
CA LEU A 53 2.79 9.43 -7.92
C LEU A 53 3.47 9.54 -9.29
N THR A 54 4.17 8.50 -9.76
CA THR A 54 4.74 8.43 -11.10
C THR A 54 3.77 7.94 -12.14
N LEU A 55 2.61 7.35 -11.77
CA LEU A 55 1.68 6.78 -12.74
C LEU A 55 1.13 7.86 -13.69
N ALA A 56 1.20 7.59 -14.99
CA ALA A 56 0.83 8.48 -16.07
C ALA A 56 -0.12 7.84 -17.08
N GLY A 57 -0.35 6.52 -17.01
CA GLY A 57 -1.26 5.83 -17.93
C GLY A 57 -1.52 4.38 -17.55
N LEU A 58 -2.68 3.90 -17.97
CA LEU A 58 -3.06 2.50 -17.95
C LEU A 58 -3.90 2.20 -19.20
N PHE A 59 -3.43 1.30 -20.04
CA PHE A 59 -4.05 0.93 -21.30
C PHE A 59 -4.33 -0.59 -21.31
N TRP A 60 -5.59 -0.97 -21.40
CA TRP A 60 -5.96 -2.38 -21.52
C TRP A 60 -5.75 -2.85 -22.96
N LEU A 61 -5.04 -3.97 -23.12
CA LEU A 61 -4.76 -4.54 -24.44
C LEU A 61 -5.99 -5.25 -25.00
N LYS A 62 -6.16 -5.15 -26.31
CA LYS A 62 -7.08 -5.98 -27.13
C LYS A 62 -6.27 -7.09 -27.78
N ASP A 63 -6.90 -8.21 -28.10
CA ASP A 63 -6.27 -9.28 -28.88
C ASP A 63 -5.71 -8.75 -30.20
N GLY A 64 -4.54 -9.23 -30.59
CA GLY A 64 -3.80 -8.75 -31.75
C GLY A 64 -2.98 -7.50 -31.47
N ASP A 65 -2.80 -6.67 -32.49
CA ASP A 65 -1.92 -5.53 -32.45
C ASP A 65 -2.58 -4.30 -31.81
N ASN A 66 -1.82 -3.60 -31.00
CA ASN A 66 -2.18 -2.37 -30.32
C ASN A 66 -1.04 -1.37 -30.54
N SER A 67 -1.21 -0.44 -31.47
CA SER A 67 -0.23 0.60 -31.75
C SER A 67 -0.10 1.55 -30.57
N PHE A 68 1.13 1.97 -30.25
CA PHE A 68 1.46 2.82 -29.11
C PHE A 68 2.34 4.00 -29.50
N GLY A 69 2.01 5.18 -29.00
CA GLY A 69 2.78 6.39 -29.26
C GLY A 69 2.09 7.65 -28.74
N SER A 70 2.69 8.83 -29.04
CA SER A 70 2.12 10.12 -28.65
C SER A 70 1.13 10.70 -29.69
N GLU A 71 1.12 10.19 -30.92
CA GLU A 71 0.23 10.66 -31.96
C GLU A 71 -1.19 10.12 -31.80
N PRO A 72 -2.25 10.94 -32.05
CA PRO A 72 -3.65 10.52 -31.89
C PRO A 72 -4.11 9.34 -32.76
N GLY A 73 -3.33 8.94 -33.78
CA GLY A 73 -3.64 7.79 -34.64
C GLY A 73 -3.29 6.43 -34.08
N ASN A 74 -2.68 6.35 -32.88
CA ASN A 74 -2.39 5.09 -32.23
C ASN A 74 -3.61 4.54 -31.47
N ASP A 75 -3.67 3.22 -31.26
CA ASP A 75 -4.68 2.58 -30.41
C ASP A 75 -4.50 2.98 -28.93
N LEU A 76 -3.24 3.07 -28.49
CA LEU A 76 -2.82 3.46 -27.16
C LEU A 76 -2.06 4.78 -27.26
N VAL A 77 -2.74 5.88 -26.93
CA VAL A 77 -2.18 7.23 -27.03
C VAL A 77 -1.73 7.72 -25.66
N LEU A 78 -0.45 8.04 -25.53
CA LEU A 78 0.08 8.74 -24.37
C LEU A 78 0.60 10.11 -24.80
N ASP A 79 -0.16 11.16 -24.49
CA ASP A 79 0.25 12.55 -24.78
C ASP A 79 1.44 12.95 -23.89
N ASN A 80 2.65 12.67 -24.37
CA ASN A 80 3.90 12.98 -23.66
C ASN A 80 5.01 13.26 -24.69
N ALA A 81 5.63 14.42 -24.56
CA ALA A 81 6.69 14.86 -25.49
C ALA A 81 7.96 13.99 -25.47
N SER A 82 8.13 13.14 -24.45
CA SER A 82 9.24 12.17 -24.38
C SER A 82 8.99 10.87 -25.15
N LEU A 83 7.77 10.70 -25.68
CA LEU A 83 7.39 9.51 -26.44
C LEU A 83 7.36 9.85 -27.95
N ALA A 84 7.90 8.96 -28.76
CA ALA A 84 7.82 9.10 -30.22
C ALA A 84 6.35 9.11 -30.71
N PRO A 85 6.00 9.81 -31.80
CA PRO A 85 4.67 9.78 -32.41
C PRO A 85 4.14 8.37 -32.62
N LYS A 86 5.01 7.45 -33.09
CA LYS A 86 4.82 6.01 -33.14
C LYS A 86 5.97 5.36 -32.41
N ALA A 87 5.73 4.85 -31.22
CA ALA A 87 6.76 4.24 -30.37
C ALA A 87 6.92 2.75 -30.67
N GLY A 88 5.86 2.09 -31.10
CA GLY A 88 5.86 0.67 -31.43
C GLY A 88 4.47 0.05 -31.34
N THR A 89 4.43 -1.28 -31.31
CA THR A 89 3.18 -2.05 -31.26
C THR A 89 3.28 -3.10 -30.15
N PHE A 90 2.30 -3.12 -29.24
CA PHE A 90 2.06 -4.23 -28.33
C PHE A 90 1.15 -5.25 -29.03
N THR A 91 1.60 -6.49 -29.11
CA THR A 91 0.80 -7.59 -29.66
C THR A 91 0.40 -8.52 -28.53
N LEU A 92 -0.91 -8.67 -28.30
CA LEU A 92 -1.49 -9.66 -27.38
C LEU A 92 -1.91 -10.90 -28.15
N SER A 93 -1.40 -12.08 -27.75
CA SER A 93 -1.79 -13.37 -28.28
C SER A 93 -2.06 -14.35 -27.13
N GLY A 94 -3.32 -14.61 -26.83
CA GLY A 94 -3.73 -15.34 -25.65
C GLY A 94 -3.28 -14.64 -24.37
N SER A 95 -2.39 -15.26 -23.59
CA SER A 95 -1.79 -14.65 -22.39
C SER A 95 -0.39 -14.07 -22.61
N GLN A 96 0.12 -14.09 -23.84
CA GLN A 96 1.46 -13.61 -24.16
C GLN A 96 1.40 -12.21 -24.75
N VAL A 97 2.16 -11.29 -24.17
CA VAL A 97 2.38 -9.94 -24.71
C VAL A 97 3.78 -9.88 -25.30
N SER A 98 3.90 -9.28 -26.48
CA SER A 98 5.16 -8.87 -27.07
C SER A 98 5.11 -7.39 -27.47
N PHE A 99 6.28 -6.78 -27.62
CA PHE A 99 6.42 -5.40 -28.10
C PHE A 99 7.38 -5.35 -29.29
N THR A 100 6.95 -4.73 -30.36
CA THR A 100 7.79 -4.44 -31.53
C THR A 100 8.03 -2.94 -31.56
N PRO A 101 9.26 -2.45 -31.30
CA PRO A 101 9.55 -1.03 -31.35
C PRO A 101 9.47 -0.51 -32.79
N ALA A 102 9.02 0.73 -32.98
CA ALA A 102 9.14 1.41 -34.28
C ALA A 102 10.61 1.80 -34.52
N ALA A 103 10.99 1.90 -35.77
CA ALA A 103 12.32 2.36 -36.12
C ALA A 103 12.57 3.76 -35.52
N ASP A 104 13.77 3.95 -34.99
CA ASP A 104 14.23 5.25 -34.43
C ASP A 104 13.39 5.78 -33.23
N ALA A 105 12.52 4.95 -32.63
CA ALA A 105 11.67 5.36 -31.52
C ALA A 105 12.42 5.54 -30.18
N GLY A 106 13.70 5.15 -30.09
CA GLY A 106 14.54 5.34 -28.93
C GLY A 106 14.08 4.52 -27.71
N ILE A 107 13.41 3.39 -27.94
CA ILE A 107 12.92 2.52 -26.85
C ILE A 107 14.07 1.71 -26.26
N LEU A 108 14.14 1.67 -24.94
CA LEU A 108 15.04 0.81 -24.18
C LEU A 108 14.28 -0.38 -23.61
N LEU A 109 14.91 -1.53 -23.59
CA LEU A 109 14.46 -2.75 -22.92
C LEU A 109 15.38 -3.03 -21.73
N ASN A 110 14.86 -3.01 -20.51
CA ASN A 110 15.68 -3.18 -19.29
C ASN A 110 16.95 -2.31 -19.33
N GLY A 111 16.81 -1.04 -19.75
CA GLY A 111 17.90 -0.07 -19.83
C GLY A 111 18.85 -0.21 -21.02
N ARG A 112 18.62 -1.15 -21.94
CA ARG A 112 19.44 -1.35 -23.16
C ARG A 112 18.66 -0.96 -24.41
N ALA A 113 19.35 -0.31 -25.37
CA ALA A 113 18.74 -0.01 -26.64
C ALA A 113 18.26 -1.29 -27.35
N VAL A 114 17.06 -1.25 -27.88
CA VAL A 114 16.51 -2.34 -28.68
C VAL A 114 16.93 -2.08 -30.14
N ASP A 115 17.80 -2.90 -30.63
CA ASP A 115 18.38 -2.76 -31.99
C ASP A 115 17.57 -3.56 -33.01
N SER A 116 16.24 -3.50 -33.00
CA SER A 116 15.52 -4.21 -34.04
C SER A 116 14.01 -3.94 -34.02
N THR A 117 13.42 -4.05 -35.17
CA THR A 117 11.97 -4.14 -35.39
C THR A 117 11.41 -5.55 -35.07
N ALA A 118 12.18 -6.42 -34.45
CA ALA A 118 11.73 -7.75 -34.07
C ALA A 118 10.93 -7.71 -32.75
N PRO A 119 9.86 -8.51 -32.62
CA PRO A 119 9.06 -8.55 -31.40
C PRO A 119 9.85 -9.11 -30.22
N VAL A 120 9.77 -8.44 -29.08
CA VAL A 120 10.35 -8.86 -27.81
C VAL A 120 9.21 -9.32 -26.88
N LYS A 121 9.33 -10.52 -26.31
CA LYS A 121 8.37 -11.01 -25.32
C LYS A 121 8.49 -10.24 -24.01
N LEU A 122 7.36 -9.88 -23.42
CA LEU A 122 7.28 -9.14 -22.18
C LEU A 122 6.69 -10.03 -21.08
N ALA A 123 7.36 -10.06 -19.91
CA ALA A 123 6.80 -10.62 -18.69
C ALA A 123 5.86 -9.58 -18.04
N SER A 124 4.71 -10.03 -17.52
CA SER A 124 3.82 -9.21 -16.71
C SER A 124 4.23 -9.21 -15.23
N ASP A 125 3.64 -8.32 -14.44
CA ASP A 125 3.85 -8.24 -13.00
C ASP A 125 3.24 -9.41 -12.19
N ALA A 126 2.41 -10.24 -12.81
CA ALA A 126 1.80 -11.41 -12.16
C ALA A 126 2.82 -12.51 -11.82
N GLY A 127 3.90 -12.61 -12.58
CA GLY A 127 4.97 -13.61 -12.39
C GLY A 127 6.16 -13.10 -11.57
N GLY A 128 6.10 -11.86 -11.07
CA GLY A 128 7.21 -11.21 -10.38
C GLY A 128 7.59 -9.87 -11.01
N GLU A 129 8.90 -9.61 -11.17
CA GLU A 129 9.35 -8.35 -11.74
C GLU A 129 9.05 -8.31 -13.26
N PRO A 130 8.25 -7.33 -13.74
CA PRO A 130 7.88 -7.26 -15.14
C PRO A 130 9.04 -6.79 -16.02
N THR A 131 8.96 -7.12 -17.31
CA THR A 131 9.89 -6.55 -18.30
C THR A 131 9.62 -5.05 -18.46
N GLU A 132 10.64 -4.21 -18.19
CA GLU A 132 10.52 -2.76 -18.32
C GLU A 132 10.95 -2.27 -19.70
N LEU A 133 10.10 -1.48 -20.32
CA LEU A 133 10.40 -0.65 -21.48
C LEU A 133 10.54 0.80 -21.04
N ALA A 134 11.43 1.58 -21.69
CA ALA A 134 11.65 2.97 -21.35
C ALA A 134 11.78 3.86 -22.57
N SER A 135 11.34 5.12 -22.44
CA SER A 135 11.58 6.22 -23.39
C SER A 135 11.77 7.52 -22.60
N GLY A 136 12.97 8.06 -22.57
CA GLY A 136 13.28 9.22 -21.74
C GLY A 136 12.94 8.98 -20.26
N ALA A 137 12.05 9.81 -19.70
CA ALA A 137 11.57 9.67 -18.33
C ALA A 137 10.43 8.64 -18.16
N LEU A 138 9.90 8.13 -19.27
CA LEU A 138 8.82 7.15 -19.23
C LEU A 138 9.34 5.76 -18.97
N ARG A 139 8.56 5.00 -18.17
CA ARG A 139 8.71 3.56 -17.94
C ARG A 139 7.37 2.91 -18.19
N PHE A 140 7.33 1.80 -18.93
CA PHE A 140 6.10 1.09 -19.19
C PHE A 140 6.33 -0.41 -19.16
N PHE A 141 5.35 -1.11 -18.61
CA PHE A 141 5.42 -2.55 -18.37
C PHE A 141 4.01 -3.16 -18.39
N VAL A 142 3.96 -4.48 -18.61
CA VAL A 142 2.70 -5.21 -18.64
C VAL A 142 2.25 -5.52 -17.21
N ILE A 143 0.97 -5.25 -16.94
CA ILE A 143 0.29 -5.70 -15.72
C ILE A 143 -0.81 -6.69 -16.07
N GLU A 144 -1.10 -7.60 -15.12
CA GLU A 144 -2.23 -8.50 -15.21
C GLU A 144 -3.16 -8.31 -14.01
N ARG A 145 -4.46 -8.09 -14.26
CA ARG A 145 -5.50 -7.94 -13.23
C ARG A 145 -6.75 -8.67 -13.68
N SER A 146 -7.24 -9.61 -12.87
CA SER A 146 -8.43 -10.41 -13.15
C SER A 146 -8.36 -11.07 -14.54
N GLY A 147 -7.19 -11.56 -14.95
CA GLY A 147 -6.94 -12.20 -16.25
C GLY A 147 -6.87 -11.20 -17.44
N ARG A 148 -6.99 -9.90 -17.20
CA ARG A 148 -6.79 -8.87 -18.25
C ARG A 148 -5.37 -8.34 -18.22
N LEU A 149 -4.78 -8.24 -19.40
CA LEU A 149 -3.45 -7.67 -19.60
C LEU A 149 -3.55 -6.21 -20.04
N GLY A 150 -2.70 -5.38 -19.48
CA GLY A 150 -2.65 -3.95 -19.81
C GLY A 150 -1.23 -3.40 -19.69
N VAL A 151 -0.99 -2.27 -20.32
CA VAL A 151 0.27 -1.53 -20.23
C VAL A 151 0.11 -0.41 -19.22
N ARG A 152 0.89 -0.47 -18.15
CA ARG A 152 1.00 0.59 -17.14
C ARG A 152 2.18 1.48 -17.47
N VAL A 153 1.96 2.79 -17.40
CA VAL A 153 3.00 3.78 -17.68
C VAL A 153 3.30 4.58 -16.43
N ARG A 154 4.58 4.78 -16.16
CA ARG A 154 5.13 5.74 -15.20
C ARG A 154 5.84 6.86 -15.94
N ASP A 155 5.69 8.08 -15.46
CA ASP A 155 6.52 9.21 -15.85
C ASP A 155 7.32 9.67 -14.63
N LEU A 156 8.63 9.52 -14.66
CA LEU A 156 9.52 9.95 -13.58
C LEU A 156 9.53 11.47 -13.38
N LYS A 157 9.01 12.23 -14.36
CA LYS A 157 8.80 13.69 -14.32
C LYS A 157 7.34 14.08 -14.12
N ASN A 158 6.48 13.11 -13.66
CA ASN A 158 5.06 13.38 -13.46
C ASN A 158 4.87 14.60 -12.53
N PRO A 159 4.07 15.61 -12.93
CA PRO A 159 3.78 16.78 -12.10
C PRO A 159 3.25 16.43 -10.69
N ARG A 160 2.43 15.39 -10.56
CA ARG A 160 1.94 14.92 -9.26
C ARG A 160 3.07 14.53 -8.31
N ARG A 161 4.13 13.90 -8.86
CA ARG A 161 5.34 13.54 -8.08
C ARG A 161 6.16 14.77 -7.71
N LEU A 162 6.42 15.66 -8.71
CA LEU A 162 7.29 16.82 -8.51
C LEU A 162 6.67 17.89 -7.62
N GLN A 163 5.35 17.99 -7.63
CA GLN A 163 4.57 18.97 -6.85
C GLN A 163 4.03 18.40 -5.54
N PHE A 164 4.36 17.15 -5.19
CA PHE A 164 3.91 16.53 -3.94
C PHE A 164 4.38 17.32 -2.72
N ARG A 165 3.44 17.68 -1.83
CA ARG A 165 3.70 18.49 -0.63
C ARG A 165 3.54 17.69 0.67
N GLY A 166 3.43 16.38 0.56
CA GLY A 166 3.21 15.50 1.71
C GLY A 166 1.74 15.10 1.85
N LEU A 167 1.50 14.25 2.83
CA LEU A 167 0.19 13.76 3.22
C LEU A 167 -0.23 14.41 4.54
N THR A 168 -1.52 14.53 4.74
CA THR A 168 -2.10 14.97 6.01
C THR A 168 -2.63 13.77 6.77
N TYR A 169 -2.62 13.86 8.10
CA TYR A 169 -2.97 12.76 8.99
C TYR A 169 -3.81 13.26 10.15
N PHE A 170 -4.63 12.40 10.72
CA PHE A 170 -5.12 12.60 12.07
C PHE A 170 -3.96 12.69 13.07
N PRO A 171 -4.13 13.37 14.22
CA PRO A 171 -3.18 13.30 15.33
C PRO A 171 -2.91 11.84 15.72
N ILE A 172 -1.67 11.54 16.11
CA ILE A 172 -1.32 10.21 16.63
C ILE A 172 -2.04 10.01 17.97
N ASP A 173 -2.79 8.92 18.09
CA ASP A 173 -3.51 8.57 19.30
C ASP A 173 -3.34 7.08 19.60
N ASN A 174 -2.76 6.78 20.75
CA ASN A 174 -2.44 5.41 21.18
C ASN A 174 -3.70 4.54 21.37
N LYS A 175 -4.89 5.14 21.53
CA LYS A 175 -6.15 4.37 21.56
C LYS A 175 -6.41 3.61 20.25
N TRP A 176 -5.71 3.98 19.15
CA TRP A 176 -5.79 3.36 17.84
C TRP A 176 -4.65 2.39 17.54
N ALA A 177 -3.71 2.20 18.48
CA ALA A 177 -2.69 1.15 18.45
C ALA A 177 -3.15 -0.01 19.34
N LEU A 178 -3.74 -1.03 18.72
CA LEU A 178 -4.51 -2.08 19.41
C LEU A 178 -3.81 -3.44 19.33
N ARG A 179 -3.96 -4.21 20.39
CA ARG A 179 -3.70 -5.66 20.37
C ARG A 179 -5.02 -6.37 20.06
N ALA A 180 -5.16 -6.81 18.81
CA ALA A 180 -6.35 -7.49 18.34
C ALA A 180 -6.19 -9.01 18.48
N ARG A 181 -7.28 -9.73 18.73
CA ARG A 181 -7.31 -11.18 18.64
C ARG A 181 -7.39 -11.60 17.17
N PHE A 182 -6.49 -12.46 16.73
CA PHE A 182 -6.59 -13.07 15.41
C PHE A 182 -7.43 -14.34 15.46
N VAL A 183 -8.42 -14.42 14.61
CA VAL A 183 -9.30 -15.59 14.45
C VAL A 183 -8.99 -16.24 13.12
N ALA A 184 -8.18 -17.29 13.17
CA ALA A 184 -7.78 -18.01 11.96
C ALA A 184 -8.98 -18.73 11.30
N TYR A 185 -9.01 -18.76 10.00
CA TYR A 185 -9.89 -19.61 9.21
C TYR A 185 -9.21 -20.94 8.93
N GLN A 186 -9.87 -22.04 9.20
CA GLN A 186 -9.38 -23.38 8.97
C GLN A 186 -10.42 -24.23 8.20
N PRO A 187 -10.22 -24.42 6.88
CA PRO A 187 -9.14 -23.89 6.03
C PRO A 187 -9.29 -22.37 5.79
N ALA A 188 -8.23 -21.73 5.28
CA ALA A 188 -8.29 -20.35 4.81
C ALA A 188 -9.45 -20.17 3.80
N ARG A 189 -10.08 -19.01 3.83
CA ARG A 189 -11.24 -18.71 2.98
C ARG A 189 -10.81 -17.94 1.72
N ARG A 190 -11.59 -18.07 0.66
CA ARG A 190 -11.53 -17.12 -0.44
C ARG A 190 -12.57 -16.02 -0.21
N ILE A 191 -12.14 -14.77 -0.35
CA ILE A 191 -13.01 -13.60 -0.22
C ILE A 191 -13.03 -12.90 -1.57
N LYS A 192 -14.24 -12.69 -2.09
CA LYS A 192 -14.42 -11.92 -3.31
C LYS A 192 -14.13 -10.45 -3.04
N ILE A 193 -13.17 -9.91 -3.76
CA ILE A 193 -12.76 -8.52 -3.73
C ILE A 193 -13.06 -7.90 -5.10
N ILE A 194 -13.73 -6.75 -5.10
CA ILE A 194 -14.00 -5.96 -6.30
C ILE A 194 -13.04 -4.78 -6.28
N ASN A 195 -12.39 -4.49 -7.39
CA ASN A 195 -11.55 -3.30 -7.50
C ASN A 195 -12.35 -2.08 -8.00
N ILE A 196 -11.71 -0.92 -7.99
CA ILE A 196 -12.33 0.36 -8.40
C ILE A 196 -12.82 0.38 -9.88
N LEU A 197 -12.35 -0.54 -10.71
CA LEU A 197 -12.77 -0.72 -12.10
C LEU A 197 -13.89 -1.75 -12.27
N GLY A 198 -14.41 -2.32 -11.16
CA GLY A 198 -15.46 -3.33 -11.17
C GLY A 198 -14.97 -4.74 -11.51
N MET A 199 -13.67 -4.99 -11.57
CA MET A 199 -13.12 -6.33 -11.78
C MET A 199 -13.11 -7.09 -10.45
N GLU A 200 -13.44 -8.39 -10.50
CA GLU A 200 -13.52 -9.26 -9.33
C GLU A 200 -12.30 -10.18 -9.27
N GLU A 201 -11.77 -10.36 -8.07
CA GLU A 201 -10.72 -11.34 -7.74
C GLU A 201 -11.10 -12.09 -6.46
N ASP A 202 -10.63 -13.32 -6.32
CA ASP A 202 -10.81 -14.14 -5.12
C ASP A 202 -9.51 -14.17 -4.32
N ASP A 203 -9.42 -13.33 -3.29
CA ASP A 203 -8.26 -13.24 -2.43
C ASP A 203 -8.28 -14.28 -1.30
N VAL A 204 -7.11 -14.77 -0.92
CA VAL A 204 -6.96 -15.71 0.19
C VAL A 204 -7.00 -14.96 1.51
N SER A 205 -8.00 -15.28 2.34
CA SER A 205 -8.12 -14.77 3.71
C SER A 205 -7.71 -15.86 4.71
N PRO A 206 -6.59 -15.68 5.43
CA PRO A 206 -6.18 -16.63 6.46
C PRO A 206 -6.97 -16.47 7.76
N GLY A 207 -7.68 -15.35 7.94
CA GLY A 207 -8.43 -15.07 9.17
C GLY A 207 -8.89 -13.63 9.27
N ALA A 208 -9.35 -13.27 10.45
CA ALA A 208 -9.78 -11.92 10.76
C ALA A 208 -9.17 -11.41 12.06
N VAL A 209 -8.96 -10.10 12.16
CA VAL A 209 -8.62 -9.42 13.40
C VAL A 209 -9.90 -8.97 14.10
N VAL A 210 -9.96 -9.23 15.40
CA VAL A 210 -11.09 -8.84 16.25
C VAL A 210 -10.56 -7.96 17.38
N PHE A 211 -11.12 -6.77 17.50
CA PHE A 211 -10.67 -5.75 18.44
C PHE A 211 -11.85 -5.06 19.13
N SER A 212 -11.61 -4.49 20.31
CA SER A 212 -12.61 -3.74 21.07
C SER A 212 -12.32 -2.26 20.99
N GLN A 213 -13.35 -1.48 20.66
CA GLN A 213 -13.30 -0.02 20.64
C GLN A 213 -14.67 0.54 21.03
N ASN A 214 -14.68 1.56 21.88
CA ASN A 214 -15.90 2.18 22.42
C ASN A 214 -16.88 1.17 23.06
N GLY A 215 -16.33 0.19 23.80
CA GLY A 215 -17.13 -0.83 24.51
C GLY A 215 -17.78 -1.88 23.59
N ARG A 216 -17.44 -1.92 22.31
CA ARG A 216 -17.98 -2.85 21.32
C ARG A 216 -16.85 -3.62 20.63
N GLU A 217 -17.10 -4.87 20.28
CA GLU A 217 -16.21 -5.70 19.48
C GLU A 217 -16.45 -5.44 17.98
N TRP A 218 -15.36 -5.32 17.24
CA TRP A 218 -15.31 -5.10 15.80
C TRP A 218 -14.45 -6.16 15.14
N ARG A 219 -14.72 -6.40 13.85
CA ARG A 219 -14.02 -7.42 13.08
C ARG A 219 -13.62 -6.88 11.72
N LEU A 220 -12.41 -7.24 11.27
CA LEU A 220 -11.93 -6.99 9.91
C LEU A 220 -11.30 -8.28 9.36
N ASP A 221 -11.78 -8.73 8.23
CA ASP A 221 -11.14 -9.82 7.49
C ASP A 221 -9.83 -9.33 6.89
N THR A 222 -8.83 -10.19 6.92
CA THR A 222 -7.50 -9.92 6.36
C THR A 222 -7.29 -10.74 5.10
N VAL A 223 -6.42 -10.29 4.19
CA VAL A 223 -6.02 -11.06 3.02
C VAL A 223 -4.50 -11.16 2.92
N LEU A 224 -4.02 -12.13 2.15
CA LEU A 224 -2.64 -12.22 1.70
C LEU A 224 -2.56 -11.62 0.30
N GLU A 225 -1.63 -10.68 0.06
CA GLU A 225 -1.40 -10.13 -1.28
C GLU A 225 -0.68 -11.15 -2.17
N SER A 226 0.17 -12.00 -1.55
CA SER A 226 0.87 -13.08 -2.22
C SER A 226 1.03 -14.30 -1.29
N PRO A 227 1.12 -15.52 -1.85
CA PRO A 227 1.45 -16.70 -1.05
C PRO A 227 2.81 -16.56 -0.36
N GLY A 228 2.84 -16.75 0.95
CA GLY A 228 4.06 -16.67 1.76
C GLY A 228 4.39 -15.29 2.30
N ASP A 229 3.53 -14.29 2.13
CA ASP A 229 3.70 -12.98 2.74
C ASP A 229 3.85 -13.06 4.25
N GLU A 230 4.74 -12.24 4.80
CA GLU A 230 4.97 -12.07 6.25
C GLU A 230 4.05 -11.00 6.87
N THR A 231 3.12 -10.47 6.09
CA THR A 231 2.17 -9.44 6.51
C THR A 231 0.75 -9.79 6.07
N LEU A 232 -0.21 -9.21 6.78
CA LEU A 232 -1.62 -9.26 6.42
C LEU A 232 -2.05 -7.91 5.89
N PHE A 233 -2.80 -7.92 4.81
CA PHE A 233 -3.39 -6.74 4.21
C PHE A 233 -4.86 -6.61 4.61
N ILE A 234 -5.27 -5.39 4.94
CA ILE A 234 -6.64 -5.06 5.35
C ILE A 234 -7.11 -3.87 4.53
N MET A 235 -8.20 -4.06 3.81
CA MET A 235 -8.97 -3.00 3.18
C MET A 235 -10.18 -2.71 4.08
N PHE A 236 -10.38 -1.47 4.49
CA PHE A 236 -11.53 -1.12 5.33
C PHE A 236 -12.10 0.25 4.97
N ALA A 237 -13.39 0.40 5.18
CA ALA A 237 -14.06 1.69 5.20
C ALA A 237 -14.68 1.90 6.58
N ASP A 238 -14.76 3.13 7.00
CA ASP A 238 -15.28 3.50 8.31
C ASP A 238 -16.15 4.77 8.22
N ALA A 239 -16.72 5.22 9.32
CA ALA A 239 -17.61 6.38 9.32
C ALA A 239 -16.90 7.73 9.03
N THR A 240 -15.58 7.75 8.80
CA THR A 240 -14.85 8.93 8.29
C THR A 240 -14.73 8.93 6.76
N SER A 241 -14.99 7.78 6.11
CA SER A 241 -14.84 7.61 4.66
C SER A 241 -15.84 8.50 3.90
N GLY A 242 -15.35 9.24 2.90
CA GLY A 242 -16.13 10.20 2.14
C GLY A 242 -16.25 11.58 2.79
N HIS A 243 -15.83 11.71 4.03
CA HIS A 243 -15.81 12.95 4.80
C HIS A 243 -14.37 13.42 5.00
N GLU A 244 -13.71 12.99 6.09
CA GLU A 244 -12.33 13.37 6.39
C GLU A 244 -11.31 12.48 5.68
N THR A 245 -11.69 11.23 5.36
CA THR A 245 -10.82 10.26 4.69
C THR A 245 -11.34 9.92 3.29
N TYR A 246 -10.54 9.21 2.52
CA TYR A 246 -10.89 8.84 1.15
C TYR A 246 -12.17 7.99 1.07
N GLY A 247 -13.07 8.30 0.14
CA GLY A 247 -14.41 7.72 0.05
C GLY A 247 -14.44 6.21 -0.16
N ALA A 248 -13.50 5.66 -0.93
CA ALA A 248 -13.41 4.22 -1.16
C ALA A 248 -12.83 3.44 0.04
N GLY A 249 -12.43 4.13 1.12
CA GLY A 249 -11.80 3.52 2.28
C GLY A 249 -10.28 3.64 2.28
N ARG A 250 -9.66 2.95 3.22
CA ARG A 250 -8.22 2.97 3.47
C ARG A 250 -7.66 1.57 3.60
N PHE A 251 -6.34 1.48 3.51
CA PHE A 251 -5.58 0.26 3.65
C PHE A 251 -4.81 0.26 4.96
N LEU A 252 -4.53 -0.93 5.46
CA LEU A 252 -3.66 -1.15 6.60
C LEU A 252 -2.91 -2.47 6.41
N THR A 253 -1.59 -2.43 6.49
CA THR A 253 -0.74 -3.63 6.48
C THR A 253 -0.22 -3.87 7.89
N ILE A 254 -0.37 -5.09 8.38
CA ILE A 254 0.05 -5.49 9.72
C ILE A 254 0.96 -6.71 9.66
N PRO A 255 1.88 -6.90 10.62
CA PRO A 255 2.65 -8.14 10.72
C PRO A 255 1.76 -9.36 10.91
N MET A 256 2.26 -10.54 10.54
CA MET A 256 1.60 -11.79 10.86
C MET A 256 1.35 -11.90 12.37
N PRO A 257 0.20 -12.43 12.78
CA PRO A 257 -0.13 -12.62 14.21
C PRO A 257 0.84 -13.58 14.89
N VAL A 258 1.21 -13.25 16.11
CA VAL A 258 2.01 -14.13 16.99
C VAL A 258 1.13 -14.57 18.14
N ASP A 259 1.07 -15.87 18.41
CA ASP A 259 0.28 -16.46 19.48
C ASP A 259 -1.20 -16.01 19.49
N GLY A 260 -1.79 -15.86 18.29
CA GLY A 260 -3.17 -15.42 18.12
C GLY A 260 -3.40 -13.93 18.39
N VAL A 261 -2.34 -13.14 18.53
CA VAL A 261 -2.40 -11.68 18.71
C VAL A 261 -1.87 -10.96 17.50
N ALA A 262 -2.67 -10.05 16.92
CA ALA A 262 -2.29 -9.15 15.87
C ALA A 262 -2.06 -7.73 16.42
N LEU A 263 -1.04 -7.03 15.92
CA LEU A 263 -0.80 -5.62 16.22
C LEU A 263 -1.52 -4.76 15.17
N LEU A 264 -2.60 -4.10 15.56
CA LEU A 264 -3.48 -3.33 14.70
C LEU A 264 -3.31 -1.83 15.01
N ASP A 265 -2.46 -1.14 14.25
CA ASP A 265 -2.16 0.28 14.46
C ASP A 265 -2.80 1.13 13.36
N PHE A 266 -4.01 1.64 13.61
CA PHE A 266 -4.73 2.51 12.68
C PHE A 266 -4.05 3.87 12.45
N ASN A 267 -3.10 4.30 13.30
CA ASN A 267 -2.27 5.48 13.02
C ASN A 267 -1.44 5.32 11.74
N LYS A 268 -1.29 4.08 11.25
CA LYS A 268 -0.65 3.70 9.99
C LYS A 268 -1.65 3.34 8.89
N ALA A 269 -2.94 3.63 9.06
CA ALA A 269 -3.90 3.49 7.97
C ALA A 269 -3.63 4.51 6.87
N TYR A 270 -3.70 4.07 5.60
CA TYR A 270 -3.26 4.89 4.47
C TYR A 270 -4.23 4.85 3.28
N ASN A 271 -4.18 5.89 2.49
CA ASN A 271 -4.95 6.00 1.25
C ASN A 271 -4.50 4.97 0.22
N PRO A 272 -5.43 4.31 -0.47
CA PRO A 272 -5.09 3.49 -1.63
C PRO A 272 -4.48 4.33 -2.75
N PRO A 273 -3.70 3.72 -3.66
CA PRO A 273 -3.11 4.43 -4.80
C PRO A 273 -4.11 5.20 -5.67
N CYS A 274 -5.35 4.75 -5.80
CA CYS A 274 -6.41 5.43 -6.54
C CYS A 274 -6.84 6.78 -5.91
N ALA A 275 -6.54 7.01 -4.64
CA ALA A 275 -6.69 8.33 -4.03
C ALA A 275 -5.64 9.35 -4.52
N LEU A 276 -4.59 8.89 -5.19
CA LEU A 276 -3.43 9.68 -5.60
C LEU A 276 -3.36 9.86 -7.13
N ASN A 277 -3.94 8.93 -7.90
CA ASN A 277 -3.92 8.92 -9.37
C ASN A 277 -5.07 8.09 -9.97
N ASP A 278 -5.37 8.30 -11.26
CA ASP A 278 -6.47 7.65 -11.99
C ASP A 278 -6.09 6.27 -12.58
N PHE A 279 -4.83 5.87 -12.48
CA PHE A 279 -4.28 4.71 -13.20
C PHE A 279 -4.04 3.49 -12.30
N ALA A 280 -4.55 3.53 -11.08
CA ALA A 280 -4.46 2.42 -10.13
C ALA A 280 -5.72 1.52 -10.20
N THR A 281 -5.54 0.24 -9.88
CA THR A 281 -6.59 -0.80 -9.88
C THR A 281 -6.87 -1.27 -8.44
N CYS A 282 -7.13 -0.32 -7.54
CA CYS A 282 -7.20 -0.60 -6.10
C CYS A 282 -8.36 -1.50 -5.74
N PRO A 283 -8.15 -2.52 -4.89
CA PRO A 283 -9.22 -3.30 -4.31
C PRO A 283 -10.09 -2.42 -3.39
N LEU A 284 -11.38 -2.73 -3.32
CA LEU A 284 -12.32 -2.05 -2.45
C LEU A 284 -12.59 -2.88 -1.18
N PRO A 285 -12.85 -2.22 -0.04
CA PRO A 285 -13.24 -2.91 1.18
C PRO A 285 -14.46 -3.80 0.97
N PRO A 286 -14.35 -5.12 1.27
CA PRO A 286 -15.49 -6.01 1.20
C PRO A 286 -16.57 -5.60 2.23
N PRO A 287 -17.84 -5.99 2.05
CA PRO A 287 -18.93 -5.51 2.90
C PRO A 287 -18.69 -5.69 4.40
N GLN A 288 -18.07 -6.80 4.84
CA GLN A 288 -17.79 -7.08 6.24
C GLN A 288 -16.66 -6.21 6.83
N ASN A 289 -15.88 -5.52 6.00
CA ASN A 289 -14.84 -4.59 6.43
C ASN A 289 -15.31 -3.12 6.40
N ARG A 290 -16.62 -2.89 6.33
CA ARG A 290 -17.21 -1.56 6.46
C ARG A 290 -17.69 -1.36 7.89
N LEU A 291 -16.98 -0.52 8.65
CA LEU A 291 -17.21 -0.31 10.06
C LEU A 291 -18.11 0.92 10.29
N PRO A 292 -19.25 0.82 10.99
CA PRO A 292 -20.00 1.98 11.47
C PRO A 292 -19.30 2.59 12.73
N LEU A 293 -17.99 2.71 12.69
CA LEU A 293 -17.11 3.26 13.70
C LEU A 293 -16.29 4.37 13.06
N ARG A 294 -16.11 5.51 13.72
CA ARG A 294 -15.18 6.54 13.26
C ARG A 294 -13.76 6.19 13.69
N VAL A 295 -12.89 5.86 12.73
CA VAL A 295 -11.47 5.59 12.96
C VAL A 295 -10.69 6.89 12.69
N GLU A 296 -10.61 7.75 13.69
CA GLU A 296 -9.94 9.06 13.62
C GLU A 296 -8.42 8.90 13.80
N ALA A 297 -7.79 8.13 12.93
CA ALA A 297 -6.37 7.83 12.90
C ALA A 297 -5.91 7.59 11.46
N GLY A 298 -4.60 7.73 11.17
CA GLY A 298 -4.02 7.49 9.85
C GLY A 298 -4.17 8.66 8.88
N GLU A 299 -4.08 8.39 7.58
CA GLU A 299 -4.13 9.39 6.50
C GLU A 299 -5.53 10.00 6.35
N LEU A 300 -5.57 11.31 6.16
CA LEU A 300 -6.75 12.05 5.70
C LEU A 300 -6.85 11.99 4.17
N LYS A 301 -7.98 12.42 3.60
CA LYS A 301 -8.18 12.55 2.16
C LYS A 301 -7.07 13.41 1.55
N TYR A 302 -6.43 12.90 0.50
CA TYR A 302 -5.39 13.63 -0.22
C TYR A 302 -6.03 14.68 -1.15
N SER A 303 -5.70 15.95 -0.95
CA SER A 303 -6.28 17.08 -1.71
C SER A 303 -5.73 17.22 -3.14
N GLY A 304 -4.60 16.61 -3.44
CA GLY A 304 -3.98 16.63 -4.79
C GLY A 304 -4.35 15.44 -5.66
N GLY A 305 -5.25 14.59 -5.20
CA GLY A 305 -5.71 13.40 -5.92
C GLY A 305 -6.86 13.68 -6.89
N PRO A 306 -7.25 12.68 -7.69
CA PRO A 306 -8.42 12.76 -8.55
C PRO A 306 -9.71 12.80 -7.72
N GLU A 307 -10.74 13.43 -8.28
CA GLU A 307 -12.07 13.41 -7.69
C GLU A 307 -12.82 12.15 -8.15
N HIS A 308 -13.05 11.23 -7.22
CA HIS A 308 -13.90 10.07 -7.45
C HIS A 308 -15.21 10.25 -6.65
N SER A 309 -16.34 9.89 -7.27
CA SER A 309 -17.64 9.79 -6.60
C SER A 309 -17.82 8.34 -6.10
N PHE A 310 -18.05 8.17 -4.79
CA PHE A 310 -18.26 6.86 -4.14
C PHE A 310 -19.61 6.85 -3.42
#